data_6d5517f1439fdc4a297fdf87e409db99
#
_entry.id   6d5517f1439fdc4a297fdf87e409db99
#
_cell.length_a   1.000
_cell.length_b   1.000
_cell.length_c   1.000
_cell.angle_alpha   90.00
_cell.angle_beta   90.00
_cell.angle_gamma   90.00
#
_symmetry.space_group_name_H-M   'P 1'
#
loop_
_entity.id
_entity.type
_entity.pdbx_description
1 polymer ?
#
loop_
_entity_poly.entity_id
_entity_poly.type
_entity_poly.pdbx_seq_one_letter_code
_entity_poly.pdbx_strand_id
1 'polypeptide(L)'
;KGDPAEWMRDACYGEDTLEVSTAIAVGVVVAQPDYPYSKATQKEVIDIPIYGVTSKNRRFIAPQSVKMATMPDMDDDELVEREMWATAGDYLCVVTGTGRSIKQAAERAYKVVDDLHISDMIYRDDIGEKIEDELPTLQEHGYATECEYE
;
A
#
# COMPACT_ATOMS: atom_id res chain seq x y z
N LYS A 1 13.88 -1.15 13.23
CA LYS A 1 13.55 -1.48 14.65
C LYS A 1 14.12 -0.34 15.52
N GLY A 2 13.49 -0.05 16.66
CA GLY A 2 13.88 1.06 17.52
C GLY A 2 12.97 2.28 17.38
N ASP A 3 13.29 3.33 18.12
CA ASP A 3 12.56 4.61 18.09
C ASP A 3 13.09 5.48 16.94
N PRO A 4 12.28 5.88 15.96
CA PRO A 4 12.72 6.76 14.88
C PRO A 4 13.27 8.12 15.38
N ALA A 5 12.76 8.63 16.51
CA ALA A 5 13.21 9.90 17.07
C ALA A 5 14.63 9.77 17.67
N GLU A 6 14.96 8.62 18.27
CA GLU A 6 16.32 8.34 18.75
C GLU A 6 17.30 8.26 17.58
N TRP A 7 16.95 7.50 16.53
CA TRP A 7 17.77 7.44 15.32
C TRP A 7 17.99 8.82 14.69
N MET A 8 16.93 9.64 14.55
CA MET A 8 17.06 11.00 14.01
C MET A 8 18.00 11.87 14.85
N ARG A 9 17.92 11.76 16.19
CA ARG A 9 18.82 12.46 17.10
C ARG A 9 20.28 12.01 16.88
N ASP A 10 20.52 10.70 16.82
CA ASP A 10 21.85 10.11 16.68
C ASP A 10 22.46 10.48 15.33
N ALA A 11 21.66 10.49 14.27
CA ALA A 11 22.07 10.97 12.94
C ALA A 11 22.53 12.44 12.94
N CYS A 12 21.93 13.30 13.78
CA CYS A 12 22.41 14.68 13.95
C CYS A 12 23.80 14.76 14.58
N TYR A 13 24.24 13.73 15.30
CA TYR A 13 25.59 13.62 15.87
C TYR A 13 26.55 12.82 14.98
N GLY A 14 26.11 12.41 13.78
CA GLY A 14 26.89 11.63 12.82
C GLY A 14 26.94 10.14 13.13
N GLU A 15 26.05 9.64 13.99
CA GLU A 15 25.93 8.24 14.34
C GLU A 15 24.75 7.61 13.57
N ASP A 16 25.00 6.54 12.81
CA ASP A 16 23.94 5.77 12.15
C ASP A 16 23.58 4.57 13.02
N THR A 17 22.49 4.74 13.78
CA THR A 17 21.94 3.71 14.67
C THR A 17 20.68 3.04 14.09
N LEU A 18 20.39 3.28 12.78
CA LEU A 18 19.18 2.76 12.13
C LEU A 18 19.27 1.24 11.94
N GLU A 19 18.40 0.53 12.63
CA GLU A 19 18.16 -0.89 12.38
C GLU A 19 16.99 -1.09 11.42
N VAL A 20 17.29 -1.57 10.23
CA VAL A 20 16.28 -1.93 9.21
C VAL A 20 16.04 -3.44 9.17
N SER A 21 14.87 -3.84 8.67
CA SER A 21 14.59 -5.24 8.36
C SER A 21 15.26 -5.60 7.04
N THR A 22 15.77 -6.82 6.92
CA THR A 22 16.25 -7.39 5.67
C THR A 22 15.11 -7.97 4.81
N ALA A 23 13.87 -7.92 5.30
CA ALA A 23 12.72 -8.36 4.53
C ALA A 23 12.48 -7.43 3.33
N ILE A 24 12.19 -8.04 2.18
CA ILE A 24 11.78 -7.33 0.97
C ILE A 24 10.36 -6.81 1.17
N ALA A 25 10.10 -5.60 0.72
CA ALA A 25 8.79 -4.98 0.75
C ALA A 25 8.36 -4.55 -0.65
N VAL A 26 7.09 -4.83 -0.98
CA VAL A 26 6.43 -4.35 -2.20
C VAL A 26 5.27 -3.46 -1.79
N GLY A 27 5.13 -2.31 -2.45
CA GLY A 27 4.01 -1.37 -2.25
C GLY A 27 3.23 -1.19 -3.55
N VAL A 28 1.92 -1.43 -3.49
CA VAL A 28 0.99 -1.23 -4.60
C VAL A 28 0.13 0.00 -4.30
N VAL A 29 0.21 0.99 -5.18
CA VAL A 29 -0.64 2.19 -5.11
C VAL A 29 -2.04 1.84 -5.59
N VAL A 30 -3.05 2.16 -4.78
CA VAL A 30 -4.46 2.07 -5.13
C VAL A 30 -5.01 3.48 -5.27
N ALA A 31 -5.64 3.78 -6.38
CA ALA A 31 -6.10 5.11 -6.74
C ALA A 31 -7.46 5.09 -7.45
N GLN A 32 -8.02 6.26 -7.68
CA GLN A 32 -9.16 6.49 -8.58
C GLN A 32 -8.68 6.82 -10.01
N PRO A 33 -9.51 6.60 -11.05
CA PRO A 33 -9.16 6.89 -12.44
C PRO A 33 -8.60 8.29 -12.65
N ASP A 34 -7.81 8.40 -13.72
CA ASP A 34 -7.01 9.54 -14.14
C ASP A 34 -5.80 9.88 -13.23
N TYR A 35 -5.62 9.17 -12.10
CA TYR A 35 -4.40 9.32 -11.30
C TYR A 35 -3.16 8.91 -12.11
N PRO A 36 -2.03 9.66 -12.07
CA PRO A 36 -1.75 10.85 -11.27
C PRO A 36 -2.11 12.18 -11.97
N TYR A 37 -2.69 12.13 -13.15
CA TYR A 37 -3.01 13.31 -13.96
C TYR A 37 -4.49 13.72 -13.83
N SER A 38 -5.09 13.39 -12.69
CA SER A 38 -6.51 13.57 -12.45
C SER A 38 -6.97 15.01 -12.72
N LYS A 39 -7.98 15.12 -13.59
CA LYS A 39 -8.78 16.32 -13.80
C LYS A 39 -10.16 16.19 -13.16
N ALA A 40 -10.40 15.06 -12.49
CA ALA A 40 -11.64 14.80 -11.81
C ALA A 40 -11.94 15.92 -10.80
N THR A 41 -13.17 16.36 -10.75
CA THR A 41 -13.60 17.25 -9.69
C THR A 41 -13.57 16.48 -8.38
N GLN A 42 -13.24 17.15 -7.29
CA GLN A 42 -13.23 16.50 -5.97
C GLN A 42 -14.53 15.75 -5.66
N LYS A 43 -15.66 16.19 -6.23
CA LYS A 43 -16.97 15.55 -6.04
C LYS A 43 -17.09 14.15 -6.65
N GLU A 44 -16.31 13.84 -7.67
CA GLU A 44 -16.38 12.56 -8.39
C GLU A 44 -15.58 11.45 -7.71
N VAL A 45 -14.61 11.82 -6.88
CA VAL A 45 -13.67 10.88 -6.23
C VAL A 45 -13.76 10.88 -4.70
N ILE A 46 -14.74 11.58 -4.12
CA ILE A 46 -14.96 11.61 -2.68
C ILE A 46 -16.26 10.90 -2.29
N ASP A 47 -16.32 10.47 -1.02
CA ASP A 47 -17.49 9.79 -0.45
C ASP A 47 -17.85 8.45 -1.12
N ILE A 48 -16.86 7.79 -1.75
CA ILE A 48 -17.01 6.43 -2.25
C ILE A 48 -16.63 5.47 -1.12
N PRO A 49 -17.49 4.51 -0.73
CA PRO A 49 -17.19 3.57 0.34
C PRO A 49 -16.04 2.64 -0.04
N ILE A 50 -15.21 2.32 0.94
CA ILE A 50 -14.08 1.40 0.80
C ILE A 50 -14.41 0.13 1.59
N TYR A 51 -14.81 -0.92 0.89
CA TYR A 51 -15.11 -2.22 1.48
C TYR A 51 -13.87 -3.11 1.56
N GLY A 52 -13.95 -4.16 2.37
CA GLY A 52 -12.89 -5.17 2.50
C GLY A 52 -11.78 -4.82 3.49
N VAL A 53 -11.80 -3.63 4.09
CA VAL A 53 -10.87 -3.26 5.16
C VAL A 53 -11.27 -3.96 6.45
N THR A 54 -10.37 -4.80 6.99
CA THR A 54 -10.59 -5.60 8.20
C THR A 54 -9.50 -5.33 9.24
N SER A 55 -9.72 -5.74 10.48
CA SER A 55 -8.68 -5.71 11.53
C SER A 55 -7.42 -6.50 11.18
N LYS A 56 -7.53 -7.50 10.29
CA LYS A 56 -6.42 -8.36 9.87
C LYS A 56 -5.55 -7.73 8.80
N ASN A 57 -6.17 -7.07 7.79
CA ASN A 57 -5.45 -6.52 6.64
C ASN A 57 -5.11 -5.02 6.79
N ARG A 58 -5.82 -4.27 7.65
CA ARG A 58 -5.63 -2.82 7.85
C ARG A 58 -4.17 -2.41 8.10
N ARG A 59 -3.38 -3.25 8.78
CA ARG A 59 -1.97 -2.98 9.06
C ARG A 59 -1.07 -2.96 7.83
N PHE A 60 -1.54 -3.51 6.72
CA PHE A 60 -0.83 -3.53 5.44
C PHE A 60 -1.30 -2.42 4.48
N ILE A 61 -2.25 -1.61 4.90
CA ILE A 61 -2.84 -0.54 4.11
C ILE A 61 -2.43 0.79 4.73
N ALA A 62 -1.60 1.55 4.04
CA ALA A 62 -1.20 2.90 4.41
C ALA A 62 -2.17 3.91 3.76
N PRO A 63 -3.16 4.43 4.51
CA PRO A 63 -4.16 5.33 3.96
C PRO A 63 -3.55 6.68 3.61
N GLN A 64 -4.03 7.28 2.51
CA GLN A 64 -3.65 8.60 2.04
C GLN A 64 -4.89 9.52 2.00
N SER A 65 -5.59 9.55 0.87
CA SER A 65 -6.82 10.36 0.72
C SER A 65 -8.06 9.55 1.12
N VAL A 66 -8.14 9.18 2.38
CA VAL A 66 -9.30 8.48 2.96
C VAL A 66 -9.78 9.15 4.23
N LYS A 67 -11.05 8.99 4.56
CA LYS A 67 -11.69 9.49 5.78
C LYS A 67 -12.61 8.43 6.38
N MET A 68 -12.99 8.61 7.65
CA MET A 68 -14.10 7.88 8.25
C MET A 68 -15.41 8.58 7.90
N ALA A 69 -16.40 7.82 7.47
CA ALA A 69 -17.73 8.33 7.16
C ALA A 69 -18.79 7.27 7.50
N THR A 70 -19.98 7.74 7.85
CA THR A 70 -21.16 6.88 7.96
C THR A 70 -21.72 6.67 6.55
N MET A 71 -21.68 5.43 6.09
CA MET A 71 -22.06 5.05 4.72
C MET A 71 -23.12 3.94 4.76
N PRO A 72 -23.99 3.89 3.75
CA PRO A 72 -24.92 2.77 3.60
C PRO A 72 -24.15 1.47 3.34
N ASP A 73 -24.54 0.42 4.03
CA ASP A 73 -23.99 -0.93 3.90
C ASP A 73 -25.12 -1.95 3.96
N MET A 74 -24.89 -3.16 3.49
CA MET A 74 -25.86 -4.24 3.55
C MET A 74 -25.49 -5.23 4.65
N ASP A 75 -26.44 -5.54 5.52
CA ASP A 75 -26.31 -6.54 6.57
C ASP A 75 -27.54 -7.47 6.51
N ASP A 76 -27.34 -8.74 6.17
CA ASP A 76 -28.42 -9.74 6.02
C ASP A 76 -29.64 -9.24 5.18
N ASP A 77 -29.37 -8.65 4.02
CA ASP A 77 -30.36 -8.05 3.11
C ASP A 77 -31.08 -6.78 3.63
N GLU A 78 -30.64 -6.24 4.77
CA GLU A 78 -31.13 -4.96 5.28
C GLU A 78 -30.11 -3.84 5.03
N LEU A 79 -30.63 -2.65 4.64
CA LEU A 79 -29.80 -1.47 4.50
C LEU A 79 -29.53 -0.87 5.88
N VAL A 80 -28.26 -0.83 6.26
CA VAL A 80 -27.80 -0.27 7.54
C VAL A 80 -26.83 0.88 7.30
N GLU A 81 -26.68 1.76 8.27
CA GLU A 81 -25.62 2.76 8.28
C GLU A 81 -24.43 2.24 9.10
N ARG A 82 -23.26 2.26 8.48
CA ARG A 82 -22.02 1.80 9.13
C ARG A 82 -20.91 2.82 9.01
N GLU A 83 -20.16 3.02 10.09
CA GLU A 83 -18.94 3.81 10.04
C GLU A 83 -17.83 3.00 9.37
N MET A 84 -17.33 3.50 8.24
CA MET A 84 -16.29 2.84 7.44
C MET A 84 -15.38 3.85 6.75
N TRP A 85 -14.32 3.35 6.11
CA TRP A 85 -13.49 4.18 5.26
C TRP A 85 -14.23 4.59 4.01
N ALA A 86 -14.08 5.86 3.63
CA ALA A 86 -14.55 6.44 2.38
C ALA A 86 -13.42 7.25 1.74
N THR A 87 -13.49 7.40 0.44
CA THR A 87 -12.52 8.19 -0.32
C THR A 87 -12.63 9.68 0.02
N ALA A 88 -11.49 10.37 0.01
CA ALA A 88 -11.37 11.82 0.20
C ALA A 88 -10.52 12.49 -0.89
N GLY A 89 -10.19 11.75 -1.93
CA GLY A 89 -9.40 12.18 -3.09
C GLY A 89 -9.08 10.99 -4.00
N ASP A 90 -8.20 11.16 -4.96
CA ASP A 90 -7.87 10.18 -5.99
C ASP A 90 -6.73 9.21 -5.61
N TYR A 91 -5.79 9.62 -4.76
CA TYR A 91 -4.73 8.75 -4.25
C TYR A 91 -5.17 8.11 -2.93
N LEU A 92 -5.71 6.90 -2.98
CA LEU A 92 -6.42 6.31 -1.85
C LEU A 92 -5.50 5.73 -0.78
N CYS A 93 -4.64 4.81 -1.16
CA CYS A 93 -3.74 4.15 -0.22
C CYS A 93 -2.56 3.48 -0.93
N VAL A 94 -1.58 3.06 -0.13
CA VAL A 94 -0.56 2.10 -0.55
C VAL A 94 -0.79 0.80 0.21
N VAL A 95 -0.98 -0.29 -0.52
CA VAL A 95 -1.03 -1.64 0.05
C VAL A 95 0.37 -2.23 0.03
N THR A 96 0.82 -2.74 1.18
CA THR A 96 2.16 -3.28 1.34
C THR A 96 2.16 -4.78 1.61
N GLY A 97 3.10 -5.48 0.98
CA GLY A 97 3.43 -6.86 1.29
C GLY A 97 4.91 -6.98 1.65
N THR A 98 5.26 -7.87 2.55
CA THR A 98 6.65 -8.17 2.90
C THR A 98 6.93 -9.65 2.73
N GLY A 99 8.14 -9.99 2.31
CA GLY A 99 8.53 -11.38 2.05
C GLY A 99 10.03 -11.59 2.16
N ARG A 100 10.44 -12.84 1.96
CA ARG A 100 11.85 -13.21 1.81
C ARG A 100 12.32 -13.02 0.37
N SER A 101 11.38 -13.12 -0.58
CA SER A 101 11.59 -12.87 -2.00
C SER A 101 10.68 -11.76 -2.51
N ILE A 102 11.01 -11.21 -3.68
CA ILE A 102 10.23 -10.15 -4.32
C ILE A 102 8.84 -10.67 -4.70
N LYS A 103 8.78 -11.85 -5.28
CA LYS A 103 7.52 -12.51 -5.66
C LYS A 103 6.62 -12.73 -4.45
N GLN A 104 7.15 -13.26 -3.36
CA GLN A 104 6.37 -13.47 -2.13
C GLN A 104 5.84 -12.17 -1.54
N ALA A 105 6.64 -11.09 -1.59
CA ALA A 105 6.19 -9.79 -1.12
C ALA A 105 5.07 -9.22 -2.01
N ALA A 106 5.19 -9.35 -3.34
CA ALA A 106 4.17 -8.95 -4.30
C ALA A 106 2.86 -9.72 -4.11
N GLU A 107 2.91 -11.06 -4.05
CA GLU A 107 1.74 -11.91 -3.83
C GLU A 107 0.97 -11.52 -2.56
N ARG A 108 1.69 -11.17 -1.49
CA ARG A 108 1.05 -10.73 -0.24
C ARG A 108 0.41 -9.36 -0.35
N ALA A 109 1.02 -8.43 -1.10
CA ALA A 109 0.44 -7.12 -1.36
C ALA A 109 -0.85 -7.28 -2.20
N TYR A 110 -0.79 -8.01 -3.31
CA TYR A 110 -1.94 -8.21 -4.19
C TYR A 110 -3.10 -8.94 -3.51
N LYS A 111 -2.81 -9.92 -2.65
CA LYS A 111 -3.86 -10.57 -1.84
C LYS A 111 -4.65 -9.57 -1.00
N VAL A 112 -4.01 -8.54 -0.47
CA VAL A 112 -4.70 -7.48 0.27
C VAL A 112 -5.43 -6.53 -0.67
N VAL A 113 -4.88 -6.23 -1.86
CA VAL A 113 -5.57 -5.44 -2.89
C VAL A 113 -6.85 -6.13 -3.34
N ASP A 114 -6.81 -7.45 -3.55
CA ASP A 114 -7.97 -8.27 -3.96
C ASP A 114 -9.09 -8.28 -2.91
N ASP A 115 -8.76 -8.11 -1.62
CA ASP A 115 -9.75 -7.98 -0.55
C ASP A 115 -10.48 -6.61 -0.60
N LEU A 116 -9.89 -5.59 -1.25
CA LEU A 116 -10.47 -4.24 -1.30
C LEU A 116 -11.49 -4.13 -2.43
N HIS A 117 -12.64 -3.53 -2.13
CA HIS A 117 -13.68 -3.25 -3.12
C HIS A 117 -14.05 -1.77 -3.07
N ILE A 118 -13.66 -1.04 -4.10
CA ILE A 118 -13.88 0.39 -4.26
C ILE A 118 -14.35 0.60 -5.70
N SER A 119 -15.43 1.35 -5.91
CA SER A 119 -15.91 1.63 -7.27
C SER A 119 -14.82 2.31 -8.09
N ASP A 120 -14.61 1.82 -9.31
CA ASP A 120 -13.65 2.34 -10.28
C ASP A 120 -12.19 2.44 -9.77
N MET A 121 -11.79 1.63 -8.77
CA MET A 121 -10.41 1.65 -8.33
C MET A 121 -9.46 1.17 -9.42
N ILE A 122 -8.30 1.81 -9.49
CA ILE A 122 -7.20 1.43 -10.36
C ILE A 122 -5.93 1.15 -9.54
N TYR A 123 -5.16 0.22 -10.03
CA TYR A 123 -3.81 -0.09 -9.54
C TYR A 123 -3.01 -0.77 -10.64
N ARG A 124 -1.68 -0.81 -10.48
CA ARG A 124 -0.82 -1.59 -11.36
C ARG A 124 -0.76 -3.03 -10.88
N ASP A 125 -0.91 -3.97 -11.77
CA ASP A 125 -0.86 -5.41 -11.52
C ASP A 125 0.52 -6.05 -11.77
N ASP A 126 1.49 -5.24 -12.26
CA ASP A 126 2.83 -5.67 -12.67
C ASP A 126 3.96 -5.21 -11.71
N ILE A 127 3.61 -4.76 -10.49
CA ILE A 127 4.61 -4.30 -9.53
C ILE A 127 5.48 -5.47 -9.06
N GLY A 128 6.77 -5.34 -9.30
CA GLY A 128 7.77 -6.37 -8.99
C GLY A 128 8.17 -7.24 -10.19
N GLU A 129 7.38 -7.31 -11.27
CA GLU A 129 7.70 -8.18 -12.41
C GLU A 129 8.99 -7.78 -13.13
N LYS A 130 9.18 -6.50 -13.41
CA LYS A 130 10.39 -6.01 -14.10
C LYS A 130 11.68 -6.29 -13.35
N ILE A 131 11.62 -6.40 -12.04
CA ILE A 131 12.82 -6.63 -11.24
C ILE A 131 13.39 -8.04 -11.44
N GLU A 132 12.58 -8.98 -11.94
CA GLU A 132 13.04 -10.33 -12.29
C GLU A 132 14.21 -10.27 -13.30
N ASP A 133 14.05 -9.45 -14.35
CA ASP A 133 15.05 -9.29 -15.39
C ASP A 133 16.19 -8.33 -14.96
N GLU A 134 15.91 -7.34 -14.13
CA GLU A 134 16.84 -6.28 -13.77
C GLU A 134 17.69 -6.60 -12.52
N LEU A 135 17.24 -7.54 -11.67
CA LEU A 135 17.92 -7.90 -10.43
C LEU A 135 19.35 -8.41 -10.65
N PRO A 136 19.66 -9.27 -11.63
CA PRO A 136 21.03 -9.70 -11.90
C PRO A 136 21.97 -8.53 -12.20
N THR A 137 21.50 -7.55 -12.97
CA THR A 137 22.28 -6.35 -13.31
C THR A 137 22.55 -5.51 -12.07
N LEU A 138 21.57 -5.35 -11.17
CA LEU A 138 21.76 -4.65 -9.90
C LEU A 138 22.80 -5.35 -9.03
N GLN A 139 22.76 -6.68 -8.96
CA GLN A 139 23.69 -7.50 -8.18
C GLN A 139 25.11 -7.44 -8.72
N GLU A 140 25.31 -7.43 -10.04
CA GLU A 140 26.62 -7.23 -10.67
C GLU A 140 27.26 -5.88 -10.27
N HIS A 141 26.43 -4.87 -10.01
CA HIS A 141 26.87 -3.55 -9.52
C HIS A 141 26.99 -3.46 -8.01
N GLY A 142 26.78 -4.55 -7.27
CA GLY A 142 26.93 -4.64 -5.82
C GLY A 142 25.70 -4.17 -5.03
N TYR A 143 24.55 -3.99 -5.69
CA TYR A 143 23.29 -3.62 -5.03
C TYR A 143 22.40 -4.86 -4.88
N ALA A 144 21.56 -4.85 -3.85
CA ALA A 144 20.55 -5.89 -3.60
C ALA A 144 21.10 -7.34 -3.64
N THR A 145 22.38 -7.54 -3.24
CA THR A 145 23.09 -8.83 -3.36
C THR A 145 22.48 -9.96 -2.54
N GLU A 146 21.66 -9.62 -1.52
CA GLU A 146 20.97 -10.59 -0.66
C GLU A 146 19.49 -10.75 -1.05
N CYS A 147 19.03 -10.09 -2.12
CA CYS A 147 17.66 -10.18 -2.59
C CYS A 147 17.49 -11.36 -3.55
N GLU A 148 16.37 -12.06 -3.41
CA GLU A 148 15.94 -13.13 -4.31
C GLU A 148 14.60 -12.74 -4.95
N TYR A 149 14.42 -13.11 -6.23
CA TYR A 149 13.14 -12.87 -6.91
C TYR A 149 12.09 -13.91 -6.50
N GLU A 150 12.43 -15.23 -6.52
CA GLU A 150 11.55 -16.36 -6.20
C GLU A 150 11.42 -16.65 -4.68
#